data_18b12655386dcf3c83214a8b35c3b9e0
#
_entry.id   18b12655386dcf3c83214a8b35c3b9e0
#
_cell.length_a   1.000
_cell.length_b   1.000
_cell.length_c   1.000
_cell.angle_alpha   90.00
_cell.angle_beta   90.00
_cell.angle_gamma   90.00
#
_symmetry.space_group_name_H-M   'P 1'
#
loop_
_entity.id
_entity.type
_entity.pdbx_description
1 polymer ?
#
loop_
_entity_poly.entity_id
_entity_poly.type
_entity_poly.pdbx_seq_one_letter_code
_entity_poly.pdbx_strand_id
1 'polypeptide(L)'
;MKHLSRFDIEAIADKYVQAYMALPDVRNTQIYRIDPELLLEKVLGMTSFTEMGVQVFEDDDNEAFFFLDGKTVLVEKDLNFDSKLKGRKNFTLMHEGSHQIFKMLFPNDYGVTQKSAGVHYYKANSERNKPISDWEEWQANTLGAAILLPENLIKQGMYLFSLGEKIECLNKIYFPGVYKRFDALADFLGCSKKALAIRMKQLGLLKKEYLDNPFDLVTVYPEVSEL
;
A
#
# COMPACT_ATOMS: atom_id res chain seq x y z
N MET A 1 15.19 -4.31 -15.23
CA MET A 1 14.50 -5.32 -14.40
C MET A 1 13.51 -6.12 -15.25
N LYS A 2 13.27 -7.39 -14.90
CA LYS A 2 12.27 -8.25 -15.55
C LYS A 2 10.86 -7.66 -15.36
N HIS A 3 10.08 -7.59 -16.44
CA HIS A 3 8.68 -7.22 -16.35
C HIS A 3 7.87 -8.38 -15.76
N LEU A 4 7.34 -8.16 -14.56
CA LEU A 4 6.49 -9.13 -13.87
C LEU A 4 5.03 -8.80 -14.14
N SER A 5 4.25 -9.80 -14.47
CA SER A 5 2.79 -9.65 -14.52
C SER A 5 2.22 -9.47 -13.11
N ARG A 6 0.99 -8.97 -13.02
CA ARG A 6 0.31 -8.90 -11.72
C ARG A 6 0.20 -10.28 -11.06
N PHE A 7 -0.02 -11.33 -11.84
CA PHE A 7 -0.07 -12.70 -11.35
C PHE A 7 1.26 -13.14 -10.71
N ASP A 8 2.39 -12.81 -11.34
CA ASP A 8 3.73 -13.11 -10.78
C ASP A 8 3.94 -12.36 -9.46
N ILE A 9 3.52 -11.09 -9.40
CA ILE A 9 3.63 -10.26 -8.18
C ILE A 9 2.77 -10.81 -7.05
N GLU A 10 1.54 -11.24 -7.33
CA GLU A 10 0.67 -11.88 -6.34
C GLU A 10 1.32 -13.19 -5.82
N ALA A 11 1.88 -14.00 -6.69
CA ALA A 11 2.56 -15.23 -6.30
C ALA A 11 3.81 -14.96 -5.43
N ILE A 12 4.52 -13.85 -5.67
CA ILE A 12 5.60 -13.40 -4.81
C ILE A 12 5.04 -12.94 -3.46
N ALA A 13 4.00 -12.10 -3.46
CA ALA A 13 3.37 -11.61 -2.25
C ALA A 13 2.91 -12.75 -1.34
N ASP A 14 2.25 -13.76 -1.89
CA ASP A 14 1.78 -14.94 -1.14
C ASP A 14 2.90 -15.65 -0.39
N LYS A 15 4.08 -15.79 -1.00
CA LYS A 15 5.25 -16.41 -0.34
C LYS A 15 5.69 -15.62 0.90
N TYR A 16 5.74 -14.30 0.81
CA TYR A 16 6.14 -13.45 1.93
C TYR A 16 5.06 -13.35 3.01
N VAL A 17 3.79 -13.34 2.62
CA VAL A 17 2.67 -13.43 3.57
C VAL A 17 2.70 -14.78 4.30
N GLN A 18 2.94 -15.90 3.61
CA GLN A 18 3.09 -17.21 4.23
C GLN A 18 4.29 -17.27 5.19
N ALA A 19 5.43 -16.69 4.80
CA ALA A 19 6.59 -16.61 5.67
C ALA A 19 6.30 -15.80 6.93
N TYR A 20 5.57 -14.68 6.81
CA TYR A 20 5.12 -13.88 7.93
C TYR A 20 4.18 -14.67 8.86
N MET A 21 3.19 -15.37 8.28
CA MET A 21 2.24 -16.19 9.05
C MET A 21 2.91 -17.37 9.77
N ALA A 22 4.07 -17.83 9.29
CA ALA A 22 4.84 -18.92 9.90
C ALA A 22 5.75 -18.45 11.05
N LEU A 23 5.91 -17.14 11.26
CA LEU A 23 6.72 -16.62 12.37
C LEU A 23 6.23 -17.15 13.72
N PRO A 24 7.14 -17.48 14.67
CA PRO A 24 6.76 -17.98 16.01
C PRO A 24 5.77 -17.06 16.74
N ASP A 25 5.96 -15.75 16.61
CA ASP A 25 5.13 -14.73 17.25
C ASP A 25 3.74 -14.55 16.61
N VAL A 26 3.56 -15.07 15.39
CA VAL A 26 2.35 -14.90 14.57
C VAL A 26 1.54 -16.18 14.46
N ARG A 27 2.17 -17.32 14.23
CA ARG A 27 1.52 -18.61 13.86
C ARG A 27 0.46 -19.12 14.82
N ASN A 28 0.52 -18.73 16.09
CA ASN A 28 -0.42 -19.16 17.13
C ASN A 28 -1.45 -18.09 17.47
N THR A 29 -1.51 -17.00 16.69
CA THR A 29 -2.44 -15.90 16.92
C THR A 29 -3.38 -15.74 15.73
N GLN A 30 -4.58 -15.22 15.99
CA GLN A 30 -5.47 -14.86 14.91
C GLN A 30 -5.05 -13.52 14.32
N ILE A 31 -4.55 -13.56 13.09
CA ILE A 31 -4.05 -12.37 12.40
C ILE A 31 -5.16 -11.78 11.54
N TYR A 32 -5.35 -10.48 11.67
CA TYR A 32 -6.32 -9.71 10.89
C TYR A 32 -5.67 -8.70 9.95
N ARG A 33 -4.39 -8.39 10.19
CA ARG A 33 -3.60 -7.47 9.36
C ARG A 33 -2.13 -7.87 9.39
N ILE A 34 -1.40 -7.50 8.36
CA ILE A 34 0.07 -7.61 8.32
C ILE A 34 0.67 -6.42 9.10
N ASP A 35 1.65 -6.73 9.94
CA ASP A 35 2.51 -5.72 10.55
C ASP A 35 3.77 -5.56 9.68
N PRO A 36 3.91 -4.41 8.97
CA PRO A 36 5.04 -4.22 8.07
C PRO A 36 6.38 -4.19 8.80
N GLU A 37 6.46 -3.62 10.01
CA GLU A 37 7.71 -3.56 10.77
C GLU A 37 8.20 -4.97 11.15
N LEU A 38 7.29 -5.79 11.65
CA LEU A 38 7.60 -7.18 11.99
C LEU A 38 8.01 -7.99 10.75
N LEU A 39 7.34 -7.77 9.61
CA LEU A 39 7.70 -8.44 8.35
C LEU A 39 9.09 -8.01 7.88
N LEU A 40 9.37 -6.71 7.87
CA LEU A 40 10.67 -6.18 7.48
C LEU A 40 11.77 -6.73 8.37
N GLU A 41 11.58 -6.73 9.69
CA GLU A 41 12.58 -7.19 10.65
C GLU A 41 12.79 -8.70 10.58
N LYS A 42 11.72 -9.49 10.72
CA LYS A 42 11.83 -10.94 10.93
C LYS A 42 11.88 -11.76 9.65
N VAL A 43 11.28 -11.27 8.57
CA VAL A 43 11.25 -12.00 7.29
C VAL A 43 12.34 -11.49 6.34
N LEU A 44 12.55 -10.18 6.27
CA LEU A 44 13.52 -9.58 5.36
C LEU A 44 14.87 -9.25 6.03
N GLY A 45 14.97 -9.34 7.36
CA GLY A 45 16.17 -9.01 8.12
C GLY A 45 16.54 -7.54 8.05
N MET A 46 15.54 -6.67 7.85
CA MET A 46 15.70 -5.22 7.76
C MET A 46 15.43 -4.58 9.13
N THR A 47 15.92 -3.35 9.29
CA THR A 47 15.65 -2.54 10.50
C THR A 47 15.07 -1.22 10.04
N SER A 48 13.91 -0.84 10.59
CA SER A 48 13.34 0.48 10.37
C SER A 48 13.83 1.46 11.44
N PHE A 49 14.19 2.67 11.02
CA PHE A 49 14.60 3.74 11.94
C PHE A 49 13.71 4.96 11.79
N THR A 50 13.53 5.65 12.91
CA THR A 50 12.98 7.00 12.91
C THR A 50 14.12 7.97 13.14
N GLU A 51 14.36 8.87 12.22
CA GLU A 51 15.34 9.90 12.42
C GLU A 51 14.74 11.04 13.25
N MET A 52 15.30 11.25 14.44
CA MET A 52 14.88 12.35 15.31
C MET A 52 15.74 13.57 15.01
N GLY A 53 15.18 14.55 14.32
CA GLY A 53 15.67 15.92 14.33
C GLY A 53 16.68 16.35 13.26
N VAL A 54 16.97 15.52 12.25
CA VAL A 54 17.71 15.95 11.07
C VAL A 54 16.74 16.07 9.90
N GLN A 55 16.57 17.29 9.38
CA GLN A 55 16.01 17.46 8.04
C GLN A 55 17.06 16.94 7.05
N VAL A 56 16.97 15.67 6.70
CA VAL A 56 17.86 15.06 5.71
C VAL A 56 17.46 15.49 4.29
N PHE A 57 16.33 16.17 4.17
CA PHE A 57 15.70 16.49 2.92
C PHE A 57 15.58 17.99 2.72
N GLU A 58 16.18 18.49 1.66
CA GLU A 58 15.97 19.86 1.17
C GLU A 58 14.57 20.02 0.54
N ASP A 59 13.88 18.92 0.21
CA ASP A 59 12.53 18.90 -0.36
C ASP A 59 11.54 18.29 0.62
N ASP A 60 10.47 19.03 0.96
CA ASP A 60 9.39 18.66 1.92
C ASP A 60 8.54 17.43 1.50
N ASP A 61 8.84 16.77 0.38
CA ASP A 61 7.97 15.73 -0.21
C ASP A 61 8.45 14.28 0.01
N ASN A 62 9.57 14.05 0.71
CA ASN A 62 10.11 12.71 0.88
C ASN A 62 9.70 12.10 2.24
N GLU A 63 9.17 10.89 2.23
CA GLU A 63 8.60 10.23 3.42
C GLU A 63 9.46 9.09 3.97
N ALA A 64 10.28 8.48 3.13
CA ALA A 64 11.18 7.41 3.55
C ALA A 64 12.38 7.28 2.64
N PHE A 65 13.42 6.66 3.17
CA PHE A 65 14.62 6.29 2.43
C PHE A 65 14.96 4.84 2.67
N PHE A 66 15.36 4.20 1.62
CA PHE A 66 15.94 2.87 1.67
C PHE A 66 17.45 2.96 1.46
N PHE A 67 18.23 2.42 2.39
CA PHE A 67 19.66 2.30 2.20
C PHE A 67 20.01 1.05 1.39
N LEU A 68 20.94 1.19 0.46
CA LEU A 68 21.40 0.08 -0.39
C LEU A 68 22.18 -1.00 0.37
N ASP A 69 22.39 -0.86 1.69
CA ASP A 69 22.91 -1.95 2.52
C ASP A 69 21.92 -3.12 2.61
N GLY A 70 20.66 -2.90 2.16
CA GLY A 70 19.59 -3.90 2.18
C GLY A 70 19.05 -4.21 3.58
N LYS A 71 19.40 -3.40 4.57
CA LYS A 71 19.04 -3.63 5.98
C LYS A 71 18.35 -2.45 6.64
N THR A 72 18.54 -1.25 6.11
CA THR A 72 18.11 -0.02 6.76
C THR A 72 17.06 0.70 5.94
N VAL A 73 15.94 1.05 6.58
CA VAL A 73 14.92 1.96 6.06
C VAL A 73 14.83 3.14 7.02
N LEU A 74 15.00 4.35 6.52
CA LEU A 74 14.70 5.57 7.25
C LEU A 74 13.28 6.01 6.94
N VAL A 75 12.53 6.34 7.97
CA VAL A 75 11.15 6.81 7.86
C VAL A 75 11.07 8.20 8.44
N GLU A 76 10.37 9.09 7.76
CA GLU A 76 10.15 10.44 8.24
C GLU A 76 9.49 10.45 9.62
N LYS A 77 9.92 11.38 10.47
CA LYS A 77 9.48 11.49 11.85
C LYS A 77 7.98 11.61 11.99
N ASP A 78 7.33 12.42 11.16
CA ASP A 78 5.90 12.70 11.25
C ASP A 78 5.05 11.46 10.93
N LEU A 79 5.51 10.57 10.06
CA LEU A 79 4.86 9.29 9.79
C LEU A 79 4.81 8.36 11.02
N ASN A 80 5.75 8.51 11.95
CA ASN A 80 5.80 7.67 13.15
C ASN A 80 4.95 8.19 14.30
N PHE A 81 4.77 9.52 14.41
CA PHE A 81 4.13 10.14 15.55
C PHE A 81 2.66 10.51 15.32
N ASP A 82 2.23 10.71 14.08
CA ASP A 82 0.82 10.98 13.76
C ASP A 82 0.06 9.68 13.49
N SER A 83 -0.83 9.33 14.41
CA SER A 83 -1.69 8.14 14.27
C SER A 83 -2.58 8.19 13.01
N LYS A 84 -2.88 9.39 12.50
CA LYS A 84 -3.65 9.57 11.25
C LYS A 84 -2.87 9.16 10.01
N LEU A 85 -1.53 9.17 10.10
CA LEU A 85 -0.64 8.77 9.01
C LEU A 85 -0.24 7.29 9.05
N LYS A 86 -0.76 6.51 10.01
CA LYS A 86 -0.42 5.10 10.16
C LYS A 86 -0.57 4.27 8.90
N GLY A 87 -1.66 4.46 8.16
CA GLY A 87 -1.88 3.75 6.90
C GLY A 87 -0.86 4.13 5.82
N ARG A 88 -0.41 5.39 5.82
CA ARG A 88 0.63 5.89 4.94
C ARG A 88 1.98 5.27 5.31
N LYS A 89 2.35 5.31 6.60
CA LYS A 89 3.56 4.67 7.12
C LYS A 89 3.65 3.20 6.72
N ASN A 90 2.58 2.43 6.98
CA ASN A 90 2.55 1.01 6.67
C ASN A 90 2.78 0.74 5.19
N PHE A 91 2.15 1.53 4.32
CA PHE A 91 2.31 1.40 2.88
C PHE A 91 3.73 1.76 2.44
N THR A 92 4.29 2.86 2.96
CA THR A 92 5.67 3.29 2.68
C THR A 92 6.68 2.21 3.07
N LEU A 93 6.55 1.65 4.28
CA LEU A 93 7.42 0.55 4.74
C LEU A 93 7.35 -0.67 3.81
N MET A 94 6.15 -1.07 3.40
CA MET A 94 5.99 -2.22 2.50
C MET A 94 6.46 -1.93 1.08
N HIS A 95 6.36 -0.69 0.61
CA HIS A 95 6.94 -0.25 -0.66
C HIS A 95 8.46 -0.43 -0.65
N GLU A 96 9.15 0.09 0.38
CA GLU A 96 10.59 -0.06 0.53
C GLU A 96 11.00 -1.54 0.71
N GLY A 97 10.22 -2.30 1.49
CA GLY A 97 10.40 -3.75 1.61
C GLY A 97 10.28 -4.48 0.28
N SER A 98 9.42 -4.00 -0.62
CA SER A 98 9.24 -4.57 -1.95
C SER A 98 10.46 -4.35 -2.85
N HIS A 99 11.12 -3.21 -2.77
CA HIS A 99 12.40 -2.98 -3.44
C HIS A 99 13.46 -3.97 -2.96
N GLN A 100 13.54 -4.22 -1.65
CA GLN A 100 14.45 -5.21 -1.11
C GLN A 100 14.12 -6.63 -1.57
N ILE A 101 12.84 -7.02 -1.61
CA ILE A 101 12.40 -8.31 -2.14
C ILE A 101 12.86 -8.49 -3.58
N PHE A 102 12.62 -7.49 -4.43
CA PHE A 102 13.05 -7.56 -5.83
C PHE A 102 14.56 -7.62 -5.98
N LYS A 103 15.30 -6.88 -5.17
CA LYS A 103 16.77 -6.95 -5.15
C LYS A 103 17.28 -8.36 -4.76
N MET A 104 16.61 -9.02 -3.80
CA MET A 104 16.94 -10.38 -3.39
C MET A 104 16.60 -11.41 -4.48
N LEU A 105 15.46 -11.25 -5.15
CA LEU A 105 15.02 -12.19 -6.19
C LEU A 105 15.72 -11.99 -7.54
N PHE A 106 16.10 -10.76 -7.85
CA PHE A 106 16.69 -10.38 -9.14
C PHE A 106 17.95 -9.54 -8.97
N PRO A 107 19.00 -10.05 -8.28
CA PRO A 107 20.16 -9.26 -7.90
C PRO A 107 20.97 -8.71 -9.08
N ASN A 108 20.88 -9.34 -10.25
CA ASN A 108 21.58 -8.91 -11.47
C ASN A 108 20.79 -7.88 -12.29
N ASP A 109 19.49 -7.79 -12.08
CA ASP A 109 18.59 -6.99 -12.92
C ASP A 109 18.07 -5.75 -12.18
N TYR A 110 18.00 -5.82 -10.83
CA TYR A 110 17.37 -4.79 -10.02
C TYR A 110 18.39 -3.75 -9.55
N GLY A 111 18.08 -2.47 -9.74
CA GLY A 111 18.95 -1.36 -9.30
C GLY A 111 20.19 -1.11 -10.17
N VAL A 112 20.38 -1.85 -11.29
CA VAL A 112 21.53 -1.68 -12.19
C VAL A 112 21.46 -0.35 -12.96
N THR A 113 20.28 0.19 -13.18
CA THR A 113 20.04 1.44 -13.92
C THR A 113 20.17 2.68 -13.05
N GLN A 114 20.21 2.55 -11.73
CA GLN A 114 20.28 3.69 -10.83
C GLN A 114 21.73 4.06 -10.53
N LYS A 115 22.23 5.04 -11.25
CA LYS A 115 23.60 5.60 -11.12
C LYS A 115 23.80 6.54 -9.93
N SER A 116 22.82 6.72 -9.07
CA SER A 116 22.95 7.64 -7.93
C SER A 116 23.27 6.91 -6.63
N ALA A 117 24.21 7.48 -5.92
CA ALA A 117 24.81 6.98 -4.70
C ALA A 117 23.82 6.51 -3.63
N GLY A 118 23.46 5.25 -3.65
CA GLY A 118 23.08 4.54 -2.44
C GLY A 118 21.75 4.86 -1.75
N VAL A 119 20.99 5.85 -2.22
CA VAL A 119 19.74 6.29 -1.56
C VAL A 119 18.62 6.34 -2.58
N HIS A 120 17.57 5.60 -2.32
CA HIS A 120 16.32 5.69 -3.07
C HIS A 120 15.36 6.64 -2.36
N TYR A 121 14.85 7.61 -3.10
CA TYR A 121 13.90 8.59 -2.60
C TYR A 121 12.49 8.21 -3.02
N TYR A 122 11.58 8.04 -2.07
CA TYR A 122 10.17 7.96 -2.35
C TYR A 122 9.53 9.34 -2.24
N LYS A 123 9.06 9.89 -3.36
CA LYS A 123 8.30 11.15 -3.39
C LYS A 123 6.81 10.85 -3.31
N ALA A 124 6.22 11.10 -2.18
CA ALA A 124 4.82 10.78 -1.94
C ALA A 124 3.81 11.59 -2.77
N ASN A 125 4.16 12.82 -3.18
CA ASN A 125 3.21 13.77 -3.77
C ASN A 125 3.62 14.36 -5.11
N SER A 126 4.85 14.18 -5.57
CA SER A 126 5.25 14.71 -6.85
C SER A 126 4.69 13.82 -7.97
N GLU A 127 3.67 14.33 -8.66
CA GLU A 127 3.27 13.81 -9.97
C GLU A 127 2.21 12.70 -10.02
N ARG A 128 1.09 12.89 -9.29
CA ARG A 128 -0.12 12.08 -9.54
C ARG A 128 -0.60 12.05 -11.00
N ASN A 129 -0.04 12.91 -11.86
CA ASN A 129 -0.41 13.05 -13.28
C ASN A 129 0.69 12.71 -14.28
N LYS A 130 1.88 12.26 -13.85
CA LYS A 130 2.85 11.71 -14.81
C LYS A 130 2.53 10.24 -15.07
N PRO A 131 2.59 9.79 -16.33
CA PRO A 131 2.53 8.35 -16.61
C PRO A 131 3.62 7.70 -15.78
N ILE A 132 3.28 6.56 -15.17
CA ILE A 132 4.23 5.72 -14.43
C ILE A 132 5.31 5.32 -15.44
N SER A 133 6.35 6.14 -15.54
CA SER A 133 7.48 5.91 -16.43
C SER A 133 8.48 4.91 -15.84
N ASP A 134 8.34 4.65 -14.53
CA ASP A 134 9.20 3.72 -13.83
C ASP A 134 8.43 2.43 -13.51
N TRP A 135 8.75 1.41 -14.29
CA TRP A 135 8.18 0.08 -14.11
C TRP A 135 8.57 -0.56 -12.78
N GLU A 136 9.73 -0.24 -12.25
CA GLU A 136 10.20 -0.74 -10.96
C GLU A 136 9.35 -0.21 -9.81
N GLU A 137 9.05 1.09 -9.83
CA GLU A 137 8.17 1.73 -8.85
C GLU A 137 6.75 1.17 -8.90
N TRP A 138 6.21 0.95 -10.10
CA TRP A 138 4.89 0.32 -10.24
C TRP A 138 4.86 -1.08 -9.65
N GLN A 139 5.89 -1.88 -9.88
CA GLN A 139 5.99 -3.23 -9.33
C GLN A 139 6.16 -3.20 -7.81
N ALA A 140 6.98 -2.29 -7.27
CA ALA A 140 7.16 -2.13 -5.82
C ALA A 140 5.84 -1.71 -5.13
N ASN A 141 5.14 -0.75 -5.69
CA ASN A 141 3.80 -0.34 -5.22
C ASN A 141 2.81 -1.51 -5.25
N THR A 142 2.81 -2.29 -6.34
CA THR A 142 1.89 -3.42 -6.51
C THR A 142 2.20 -4.54 -5.52
N LEU A 143 3.47 -4.89 -5.33
CA LEU A 143 3.90 -5.92 -4.38
C LEU A 143 3.62 -5.49 -2.94
N GLY A 144 3.97 -4.26 -2.57
CA GLY A 144 3.71 -3.71 -1.24
C GLY A 144 2.22 -3.73 -0.89
N ALA A 145 1.35 -3.33 -1.84
CA ALA A 145 -0.09 -3.42 -1.65
C ALA A 145 -0.58 -4.87 -1.52
N ALA A 146 -0.03 -5.81 -2.29
CA ALA A 146 -0.43 -7.22 -2.24
C ALA A 146 -0.03 -7.89 -0.92
N ILE A 147 1.16 -7.56 -0.38
CA ILE A 147 1.61 -8.07 0.91
C ILE A 147 0.83 -7.45 2.06
N LEU A 148 0.64 -6.12 2.06
CA LEU A 148 -0.05 -5.40 3.13
C LEU A 148 -1.53 -5.76 3.20
N LEU A 149 -2.16 -6.00 2.04
CA LEU A 149 -3.60 -6.21 1.88
C LEU A 149 -3.87 -7.53 1.13
N PRO A 150 -3.53 -8.69 1.72
CA PRO A 150 -3.83 -9.99 1.13
C PRO A 150 -5.34 -10.19 1.00
N GLU A 151 -5.78 -10.83 -0.07
CA GLU A 151 -7.20 -11.02 -0.37
C GLU A 151 -7.98 -11.69 0.77
N ASN A 152 -7.38 -12.71 1.39
CA ASN A 152 -8.01 -13.43 2.50
C ASN A 152 -8.25 -12.55 3.74
N LEU A 153 -7.32 -11.65 4.08
CA LEU A 153 -7.49 -10.74 5.21
C LEU A 153 -8.52 -9.65 4.90
N ILE A 154 -8.55 -9.15 3.65
CA ILE A 154 -9.61 -8.23 3.22
C ILE A 154 -10.98 -8.89 3.33
N LYS A 155 -11.15 -10.11 2.79
CA LYS A 155 -12.43 -10.85 2.85
C LYS A 155 -12.86 -11.14 4.29
N GLN A 156 -11.92 -11.52 5.16
CA GLN A 156 -12.19 -11.71 6.57
C GLN A 156 -12.66 -10.41 7.24
N GLY A 157 -11.99 -9.30 6.96
CA GLY A 157 -12.39 -7.98 7.44
C GLY A 157 -13.76 -7.57 6.89
N MET A 158 -14.04 -7.78 5.60
CA MET A 158 -15.35 -7.51 5.00
C MET A 158 -16.48 -8.26 5.72
N TYR A 159 -16.24 -9.52 6.07
CA TYR A 159 -17.18 -10.31 6.87
C TYR A 159 -17.40 -9.70 8.27
N LEU A 160 -16.32 -9.36 8.98
CA LEU A 160 -16.41 -8.77 10.33
C LEU A 160 -17.15 -7.43 10.34
N PHE A 161 -16.97 -6.62 9.30
CA PHE A 161 -17.63 -5.32 9.17
C PHE A 161 -18.97 -5.38 8.39
N SER A 162 -19.50 -6.59 8.13
CA SER A 162 -20.78 -6.78 7.42
C SER A 162 -20.87 -6.02 6.09
N LEU A 163 -19.79 -6.06 5.30
CA LEU A 163 -19.72 -5.45 3.97
C LEU A 163 -20.17 -6.38 2.84
N GLY A 164 -20.51 -7.64 3.18
CA GLY A 164 -20.86 -8.67 2.21
C GLY A 164 -19.64 -9.19 1.43
N GLU A 165 -19.90 -9.95 0.37
CA GLU A 165 -18.84 -10.52 -0.47
C GLU A 165 -18.23 -9.50 -1.43
N LYS A 166 -18.99 -8.45 -1.77
CA LYS A 166 -18.61 -7.39 -2.70
C LYS A 166 -19.33 -6.09 -2.39
N ILE A 167 -18.64 -4.97 -2.58
CA ILE A 167 -19.22 -3.64 -2.50
C ILE A 167 -19.51 -3.17 -3.94
N GLU A 168 -20.80 -2.97 -4.27
CA GLU A 168 -21.21 -2.48 -5.58
C GLU A 168 -20.91 -0.99 -5.78
N CYS A 169 -21.11 -0.19 -4.73
CA CYS A 169 -20.88 1.25 -4.78
C CYS A 169 -20.41 1.78 -3.42
N LEU A 170 -19.26 2.43 -3.43
CA LEU A 170 -18.70 3.12 -2.27
C LEU A 170 -18.85 4.63 -2.45
N ASN A 171 -19.77 5.22 -1.68
CA ASN A 171 -20.05 6.65 -1.72
C ASN A 171 -20.50 7.14 -0.34
N LYS A 172 -19.88 8.22 0.15
CA LYS A 172 -20.14 8.73 1.50
C LYS A 172 -21.51 9.41 1.65
N ILE A 173 -22.10 9.90 0.56
CA ILE A 173 -23.36 10.64 0.57
C ILE A 173 -24.54 9.68 0.38
N TYR A 174 -24.50 8.86 -0.66
CA TYR A 174 -25.61 8.01 -1.05
C TYR A 174 -25.66 6.66 -0.31
N PHE A 175 -24.48 6.18 0.17
CA PHE A 175 -24.35 4.93 0.92
C PHE A 175 -23.56 5.12 2.21
N PRO A 176 -23.95 6.06 3.12
CA PRO A 176 -23.17 6.44 4.29
C PRO A 176 -22.87 5.27 5.23
N GLY A 177 -23.81 4.32 5.35
CA GLY A 177 -23.63 3.12 6.18
C GLY A 177 -22.54 2.19 5.65
N VAL A 178 -22.50 1.96 4.35
CA VAL A 178 -21.43 1.17 3.70
C VAL A 178 -20.09 1.89 3.81
N TYR A 179 -20.10 3.20 3.53
CA TYR A 179 -18.89 4.02 3.61
C TYR A 179 -18.27 4.00 5.02
N LYS A 180 -19.08 4.17 6.07
CA LYS A 180 -18.60 4.13 7.46
C LYS A 180 -17.98 2.78 7.82
N ARG A 181 -18.58 1.68 7.40
CA ARG A 181 -18.01 0.34 7.64
C ARG A 181 -16.73 0.10 6.84
N PHE A 182 -16.67 0.58 5.60
CA PHE A 182 -15.45 0.54 4.79
C PHE A 182 -14.32 1.38 5.39
N ASP A 183 -14.63 2.57 5.91
CA ASP A 183 -13.68 3.43 6.61
C ASP A 183 -13.08 2.71 7.83
N ALA A 184 -13.95 2.12 8.66
CA ALA A 184 -13.53 1.30 9.80
C ALA A 184 -12.70 0.07 9.39
N LEU A 185 -13.01 -0.57 8.25
CA LEU A 185 -12.21 -1.66 7.70
C LEU A 185 -10.81 -1.18 7.29
N ALA A 186 -10.68 -0.01 6.66
CA ALA A 186 -9.39 0.56 6.29
C ALA A 186 -8.52 0.81 7.53
N ASP A 187 -9.08 1.42 8.58
CA ASP A 187 -8.39 1.62 9.86
C ASP A 187 -7.99 0.29 10.51
N PHE A 188 -8.88 -0.69 10.51
CA PHE A 188 -8.64 -2.02 11.06
C PHE A 188 -7.48 -2.74 10.36
N LEU A 189 -7.43 -2.67 9.02
CA LEU A 189 -6.34 -3.23 8.22
C LEU A 189 -5.05 -2.38 8.27
N GLY A 190 -5.12 -1.17 8.84
CA GLY A 190 -3.98 -0.28 8.96
C GLY A 190 -3.53 0.34 7.64
N CYS A 191 -4.48 0.67 6.75
CA CYS A 191 -4.21 1.27 5.45
C CYS A 191 -5.09 2.49 5.19
N SER A 192 -4.75 3.28 4.16
CA SER A 192 -5.60 4.38 3.73
C SER A 192 -6.84 3.86 2.98
N LYS A 193 -7.96 4.59 3.06
CA LYS A 193 -9.18 4.31 2.28
C LYS A 193 -8.88 4.17 0.79
N LYS A 194 -8.01 5.03 0.26
CA LYS A 194 -7.65 5.01 -1.16
C LYS A 194 -6.88 3.74 -1.54
N ALA A 195 -5.90 3.34 -0.72
CA ALA A 195 -5.14 2.10 -0.94
C ALA A 195 -6.05 0.87 -0.89
N LEU A 196 -6.93 0.79 0.12
CA LEU A 196 -7.90 -0.29 0.22
C LEU A 196 -8.86 -0.34 -0.98
N ALA A 197 -9.40 0.80 -1.40
CA ALA A 197 -10.30 0.87 -2.55
C ALA A 197 -9.63 0.41 -3.85
N ILE A 198 -8.39 0.87 -4.11
CA ILE A 198 -7.61 0.44 -5.27
C ILE A 198 -7.40 -1.08 -5.22
N ARG A 199 -6.97 -1.61 -4.09
CA ARG A 199 -6.72 -3.04 -3.92
C ARG A 199 -7.99 -3.87 -4.09
N MET A 200 -9.10 -3.47 -3.47
CA MET A 200 -10.39 -4.16 -3.59
C MET A 200 -10.93 -4.12 -5.04
N LYS A 201 -10.71 -3.02 -5.78
CA LYS A 201 -11.05 -2.97 -7.22
C LYS A 201 -10.22 -3.96 -8.03
N GLN A 202 -8.92 -4.07 -7.75
CA GLN A 202 -8.03 -5.04 -8.39
C GLN A 202 -8.45 -6.49 -8.16
N LEU A 203 -8.98 -6.79 -6.96
CA LEU A 203 -9.48 -8.11 -6.56
C LEU A 203 -10.94 -8.35 -6.97
N GLY A 204 -11.63 -7.39 -7.57
CA GLY A 204 -13.04 -7.49 -7.92
C GLY A 204 -14.01 -7.41 -6.73
N LEU A 205 -13.52 -7.03 -5.54
CA LEU A 205 -14.31 -6.90 -4.31
C LEU A 205 -15.02 -5.53 -4.19
N LEU A 206 -14.64 -4.57 -5.01
CA LEU A 206 -15.26 -3.24 -5.11
C LEU A 206 -15.47 -2.89 -6.59
N LYS A 207 -16.70 -2.52 -6.98
CA LYS A 207 -17.04 -2.24 -8.38
C LYS A 207 -16.86 -0.76 -8.71
N LYS A 208 -17.53 0.13 -7.96
CA LYS A 208 -17.46 1.58 -8.16
C LYS A 208 -17.11 2.27 -6.86
N GLU A 209 -16.24 3.29 -6.94
CA GLU A 209 -15.90 4.13 -5.79
C GLU A 209 -15.91 5.61 -6.17
N TYR A 210 -16.34 6.44 -5.24
CA TYR A 210 -16.49 7.88 -5.35
C TYR A 210 -15.84 8.56 -4.14
N LEU A 211 -14.59 8.20 -3.85
CA LEU A 211 -13.85 8.74 -2.69
C LEU A 211 -13.44 10.19 -2.93
N ASP A 212 -13.00 10.49 -4.15
CA ASP A 212 -12.47 11.82 -4.49
C ASP A 212 -13.62 12.80 -4.78
N ASN A 213 -14.66 12.35 -5.51
CA ASN A 213 -15.85 13.15 -5.77
C ASN A 213 -17.15 12.36 -5.54
N PRO A 214 -17.77 12.48 -4.36
CA PRO A 214 -18.98 11.71 -4.04
C PRO A 214 -20.23 12.16 -4.82
N PHE A 215 -20.18 13.30 -5.52
CA PHE A 215 -21.29 13.81 -6.34
C PHE A 215 -21.30 13.24 -7.76
N ASP A 216 -20.21 12.64 -8.26
CA ASP A 216 -20.13 12.06 -9.61
C ASP A 216 -21.12 10.90 -9.84
N LEU A 217 -21.78 10.40 -8.78
CA LEU A 217 -22.82 9.40 -8.90
C LEU A 217 -24.09 9.95 -9.58
N VAL A 218 -24.30 11.27 -9.49
CA VAL A 218 -25.46 11.94 -10.07
C VAL A 218 -25.13 12.32 -11.51
N THR A 219 -25.77 11.64 -12.48
CA THR A 219 -25.74 12.07 -13.87
C THR A 219 -26.74 13.20 -14.04
N VAL A 220 -26.24 14.43 -14.19
CA VAL A 220 -27.07 15.56 -14.57
C VAL A 220 -27.32 15.45 -16.08
N TYR A 221 -28.53 15.10 -16.47
CA TYR A 221 -28.94 15.22 -17.87
C TYR A 221 -29.12 16.71 -18.17
N PRO A 222 -28.49 17.27 -19.22
CA PRO A 222 -28.82 18.63 -19.63
C PRO A 222 -30.33 18.70 -19.94
N GLU A 223 -30.99 19.73 -19.43
CA GLU A 223 -32.39 19.98 -19.81
C GLU A 223 -32.44 20.03 -21.33
N VAL A 224 -33.27 19.16 -21.90
CA VAL A 224 -33.59 19.24 -23.32
C VAL A 224 -34.41 20.53 -23.44
N SER A 225 -33.74 21.60 -23.91
CA SER A 225 -34.46 22.81 -24.32
C SER A 225 -35.40 22.37 -25.43
N GLU A 226 -36.68 22.24 -25.11
CA GLU A 226 -37.71 22.07 -26.12
C GLU A 226 -37.64 23.25 -27.08
N LEU A 227 -37.31 22.95 -28.33
CA LEU A 227 -37.44 23.86 -29.47
C LEU A 227 -38.89 23.90 -29.90
#